data_58dff9828b69400d7e77c8b45c6a1f2b
#
_entry.id   58dff9828b69400d7e77c8b45c6a1f2b
#
_cell.length_a   1.000
_cell.length_b   1.000
_cell.length_c   1.000
_cell.angle_alpha   90.00
_cell.angle_beta   90.00
_cell.angle_gamma   90.00
#
_symmetry.space_group_name_H-M   'P 1'
#
loop_
_entity.id
_entity.type
_entity.pdbx_description
1 polymer ?
#
loop_
_entity_poly.entity_id
_entity_poly.type
_entity_poly.pdbx_seq_one_letter_code
_entity_poly.pdbx_strand_id
1 'polypeptide(L)'
;MGGFTALARSALQVGQMRVYVNTEHDCVGYVVWATLTPDVERLYIGGKPRPLADWEFSDGTSAWVLDFAVAPGMLRAVMNDLRDAVFVDHDQLTYFRQKEQRRMCKRVSRTDRTSFMAAGRRQLEAA
;
A
#
# COMPACT_ATOMS: atom_id res chain seq x y z
N MET A 1 14.38 -13.79 1.74
CA MET A 1 14.30 -13.03 3.00
C MET A 1 15.05 -11.70 2.92
N GLY A 2 16.20 -11.66 2.27
CA GLY A 2 16.96 -10.43 2.13
C GLY A 2 16.21 -9.30 1.43
N GLY A 3 15.35 -9.63 0.45
CA GLY A 3 14.59 -8.61 -0.28
C GLY A 3 13.61 -7.86 0.58
N PHE A 4 12.88 -8.57 1.45
CA PHE A 4 11.95 -7.91 2.37
C PHE A 4 12.68 -7.04 3.39
N THR A 5 13.78 -7.53 3.94
CA THR A 5 14.56 -6.77 4.92
C THR A 5 15.10 -5.48 4.31
N ALA A 6 15.63 -5.55 3.09
CA ALA A 6 16.14 -4.37 2.40
C ALA A 6 15.02 -3.37 2.10
N LEU A 7 13.87 -3.86 1.62
CA LEU A 7 12.71 -3.02 1.34
C LEU A 7 12.22 -2.32 2.61
N ALA A 8 12.06 -3.04 3.70
CA ALA A 8 11.60 -2.48 4.97
C ALA A 8 12.57 -1.44 5.51
N ARG A 9 13.88 -1.69 5.42
CA ARG A 9 14.89 -0.75 5.89
C ARG A 9 14.81 0.57 5.12
N SER A 10 14.75 0.50 3.79
CA SER A 10 14.65 1.70 2.98
C SER A 10 13.34 2.44 3.24
N ALA A 11 12.22 1.72 3.33
CA ALA A 11 10.92 2.33 3.59
C ALA A 11 10.87 3.02 4.95
N LEU A 12 11.44 2.41 5.98
CA LEU A 12 11.53 3.03 7.31
C LEU A 12 12.35 4.30 7.28
N GLN A 13 13.46 4.28 6.54
CA GLN A 13 14.36 5.42 6.44
C GLN A 13 13.69 6.63 5.82
N VAL A 14 12.80 6.42 4.84
CA VAL A 14 12.09 7.51 4.16
C VAL A 14 10.70 7.75 4.72
N GLY A 15 10.30 7.04 5.78
CA GLY A 15 9.00 7.23 6.41
C GLY A 15 7.83 6.66 5.64
N GLN A 16 8.05 5.66 4.79
CA GLN A 16 7.01 5.05 3.95
C GLN A 16 6.74 3.61 4.32
N MET A 17 6.79 3.33 5.61
CA MET A 17 6.34 2.07 6.19
C MET A 17 5.56 2.38 7.46
N ARG A 18 4.47 1.64 7.68
CA ARG A 18 3.70 1.74 8.91
C ARG A 18 3.54 0.34 9.48
N VAL A 19 3.77 0.22 10.77
CA VAL A 19 3.58 -1.03 11.52
C VAL A 19 2.38 -0.85 12.44
N TYR A 20 1.50 -1.83 12.47
CA TYR A 20 0.31 -1.82 13.30
C TYR A 20 0.53 -2.71 14.50
N VAL A 21 0.19 -2.19 15.68
CA VAL A 21 0.32 -2.94 16.93
C VAL A 21 -1.01 -2.92 17.66
N ASN A 22 -1.28 -3.99 18.43
CA ASN A 22 -2.48 -4.06 19.25
C ASN A 22 -2.23 -3.47 20.64
N THR A 23 -3.22 -3.55 21.52
CA THR A 23 -3.11 -3.02 22.88
C THR A 23 -2.10 -3.77 23.73
N GLU A 24 -1.70 -4.96 23.32
CA GLU A 24 -0.69 -5.79 24.00
C GLU A 24 0.71 -5.56 23.42
N HIS A 25 0.85 -4.60 22.51
CA HIS A 25 2.11 -4.26 21.83
C HIS A 25 2.63 -5.34 20.88
N ASP A 26 1.75 -6.25 20.44
CA ASP A 26 2.10 -7.22 19.41
C ASP A 26 1.91 -6.61 18.03
N CYS A 27 2.84 -6.91 17.11
CA CYS A 27 2.71 -6.51 15.73
C CYS A 27 1.58 -7.29 15.07
N VAL A 28 0.56 -6.58 14.57
CA VAL A 28 -0.59 -7.20 13.89
C VAL A 28 -0.63 -6.90 12.41
N GLY A 29 0.35 -6.18 11.89
CA GLY A 29 0.43 -5.91 10.46
C GLY A 29 1.44 -4.85 10.11
N TYR A 30 1.68 -4.72 8.82
CA TYR A 30 2.53 -3.65 8.29
C TYR A 30 2.12 -3.33 6.86
N VAL A 31 2.50 -2.14 6.41
CA VAL A 31 2.37 -1.73 5.02
C VAL A 31 3.62 -0.96 4.61
N VAL A 32 4.09 -1.24 3.40
CA VAL A 32 5.19 -0.49 2.76
C VAL A 32 4.62 0.10 1.48
N TRP A 33 4.83 1.39 1.26
CA TRP A 33 4.30 2.07 0.09
C TRP A 33 5.33 2.99 -0.55
N ALA A 34 5.04 3.39 -1.78
CA ALA A 34 5.83 4.34 -2.53
C ALA A 34 4.94 5.13 -3.46
N THR A 35 5.42 6.31 -3.88
CA THR A 35 4.82 7.05 -4.98
C THR A 35 5.81 6.98 -6.14
N LEU A 36 5.43 6.27 -7.19
CA LEU A 36 6.33 5.90 -8.27
C LEU A 36 6.23 6.86 -9.47
N THR A 37 7.36 7.03 -10.14
CA THR A 37 7.38 7.70 -11.45
C THR A 37 6.79 6.77 -12.51
N PRO A 38 6.35 7.32 -13.66
CA PRO A 38 5.84 6.48 -14.75
C PRO A 38 6.84 5.43 -15.23
N ASP A 39 8.13 5.74 -15.25
CA ASP A 39 9.15 4.81 -15.71
C ASP A 39 9.27 3.60 -14.77
N VAL A 40 9.31 3.85 -13.47
CA VAL A 40 9.41 2.77 -12.49
C VAL A 40 8.11 1.96 -12.47
N GLU A 41 6.97 2.66 -12.54
CA GLU A 41 5.66 2.00 -12.56
C GLU A 41 5.56 1.01 -13.73
N ARG A 42 6.05 1.37 -14.90
CA ARG A 42 6.04 0.48 -16.06
C ARG A 42 6.81 -0.81 -15.82
N LEU A 43 7.92 -0.74 -15.11
CA LEU A 43 8.67 -1.94 -14.74
C LEU A 43 7.86 -2.86 -13.83
N TYR A 44 7.16 -2.28 -12.87
CA TYR A 44 6.35 -3.05 -11.92
C TYR A 44 5.15 -3.68 -12.60
N ILE A 45 4.44 -2.93 -13.44
CA ILE A 45 3.30 -3.44 -14.20
C ILE A 45 3.75 -4.54 -15.17
N GLY A 46 4.92 -4.38 -15.78
CA GLY A 46 5.47 -5.35 -16.71
C GLY A 46 5.99 -6.63 -16.07
N GLY A 47 5.90 -6.76 -14.75
CA GLY A 47 6.34 -7.95 -14.05
C GLY A 47 7.86 -8.04 -13.86
N LYS A 48 8.56 -6.92 -13.99
CA LYS A 48 10.02 -6.85 -13.80
C LYS A 48 10.36 -5.80 -12.75
N PRO A 49 9.84 -5.94 -11.52
CA PRO A 49 10.18 -4.98 -10.47
C PRO A 49 11.65 -5.09 -10.10
N ARG A 50 12.23 -3.97 -9.71
CA ARG A 50 13.59 -3.91 -9.18
C ARG A 50 13.57 -3.25 -7.81
N PRO A 51 14.61 -3.44 -6.99
CA PRO A 51 14.74 -2.69 -5.74
C PRO A 51 14.76 -1.19 -6.02
N LEU A 52 14.11 -0.43 -5.14
CA LEU A 52 14.08 1.03 -5.22
C LEU A 52 15.23 1.62 -4.41
N ALA A 53 15.87 2.66 -4.94
CA ALA A 53 16.72 3.52 -4.14
C ALA A 53 15.83 4.33 -3.18
N ASP A 54 16.39 4.79 -2.06
CA ASP A 54 15.62 5.50 -1.05
C ASP A 54 14.84 6.69 -1.62
N TRP A 55 15.46 7.47 -2.51
CA TRP A 55 14.83 8.62 -3.13
C TRP A 55 13.69 8.26 -4.09
N GLU A 56 13.67 7.04 -4.61
CA GLU A 56 12.63 6.60 -5.54
C GLU A 56 11.30 6.30 -4.86
N PHE A 57 11.28 6.14 -3.54
CA PHE A 57 10.04 5.88 -2.80
C PHE A 57 9.06 7.06 -2.85
N SER A 58 9.55 8.27 -3.06
CA SER A 58 8.71 9.46 -3.10
C SER A 58 8.96 10.33 -4.32
N ASP A 59 9.53 9.76 -5.38
CA ASP A 59 9.95 10.50 -6.56
C ASP A 59 8.82 10.80 -7.55
N GLY A 60 7.74 10.02 -7.49
CA GLY A 60 6.62 10.16 -8.40
C GLY A 60 5.31 10.49 -7.71
N THR A 61 4.21 10.32 -8.43
CA THR A 61 2.87 10.65 -7.94
C THR A 61 1.92 9.46 -7.90
N SER A 62 2.33 8.31 -8.45
CA SER A 62 1.47 7.12 -8.48
C SER A 62 1.65 6.32 -7.20
N ALA A 63 0.61 6.28 -6.36
CA ALA A 63 0.67 5.58 -5.06
C ALA A 63 0.60 4.08 -5.26
N TRP A 64 1.54 3.35 -4.64
CA TRP A 64 1.63 1.90 -4.72
C TRP A 64 1.84 1.31 -3.33
N VAL A 65 1.10 0.25 -3.02
CA VAL A 65 1.44 -0.62 -1.89
C VAL A 65 2.42 -1.67 -2.42
N LEU A 66 3.62 -1.67 -1.86
CA LEU A 66 4.69 -2.57 -2.31
C LEU A 66 4.69 -3.87 -1.52
N ASP A 67 4.32 -3.82 -0.25
CA ASP A 67 4.24 -4.99 0.60
C ASP A 67 3.23 -4.74 1.72
N PHE A 68 2.54 -5.79 2.15
CA PHE A 68 1.43 -5.65 3.06
C PHE A 68 1.14 -7.01 3.70
N ALA A 69 1.02 -7.03 5.01
CA ALA A 69 0.61 -8.22 5.75
C ALA A 69 -0.19 -7.80 6.97
N VAL A 70 -1.27 -8.50 7.26
CA VAL A 70 -2.17 -8.18 8.37
C VAL A 70 -2.66 -9.45 9.02
N ALA A 71 -2.67 -9.46 10.35
CA ALA A 71 -3.21 -10.57 11.13
C ALA A 71 -4.72 -10.73 10.90
N PRO A 72 -5.25 -11.96 11.03
CA PRO A 72 -6.69 -12.18 10.88
C PRO A 72 -7.51 -11.27 11.80
N GLY A 73 -8.59 -10.73 11.27
CA GLY A 73 -9.49 -9.85 12.02
C GLY A 73 -9.09 -8.37 12.00
N MET A 74 -7.88 -8.04 11.55
CA MET A 74 -7.39 -6.66 11.55
C MET A 74 -7.46 -5.98 10.18
N LEU A 75 -7.88 -6.71 9.16
CA LEU A 75 -7.83 -6.21 7.78
C LEU A 75 -8.65 -4.93 7.60
N ARG A 76 -9.87 -4.90 8.12
CA ARG A 76 -10.75 -3.74 7.96
C ARG A 76 -10.16 -2.49 8.61
N ALA A 77 -9.62 -2.62 9.81
CA ALA A 77 -9.01 -1.49 10.52
C ALA A 77 -7.80 -0.95 9.76
N VAL A 78 -6.96 -1.83 9.24
CA VAL A 78 -5.80 -1.43 8.46
C VAL A 78 -6.20 -0.79 7.13
N MET A 79 -7.18 -1.35 6.43
CA MET A 79 -7.66 -0.78 5.17
C MET A 79 -8.27 0.62 5.39
N ASN A 80 -9.00 0.81 6.49
CA ASN A 80 -9.53 2.14 6.83
C ASN A 80 -8.40 3.14 7.08
N ASP A 81 -7.33 2.73 7.75
CA ASP A 81 -6.18 3.59 8.00
C ASP A 81 -5.46 3.95 6.68
N LEU A 82 -5.30 2.99 5.78
CA LEU A 82 -4.71 3.28 4.48
C LEU A 82 -5.52 4.32 3.71
N ARG A 83 -6.84 4.16 3.68
CA ARG A 83 -7.73 5.06 2.97
C ARG A 83 -7.75 6.46 3.58
N ASP A 84 -7.84 6.55 4.90
CA ASP A 84 -8.17 7.80 5.59
C ASP A 84 -6.95 8.54 6.11
N ALA A 85 -5.81 7.88 6.24
CA ALA A 85 -4.58 8.50 6.76
C ALA A 85 -3.43 8.37 5.78
N VAL A 86 -3.00 7.16 5.45
CA VAL A 86 -1.80 6.96 4.62
C VAL A 86 -1.97 7.54 3.22
N PHE A 87 -3.11 7.25 2.58
CA PHE A 87 -3.39 7.68 1.21
C PHE A 87 -4.51 8.72 1.13
N VAL A 88 -4.65 9.53 2.18
CA VAL A 88 -5.74 10.51 2.27
C VAL A 88 -5.73 11.49 1.09
N ASP A 89 -4.56 11.84 0.56
CA ASP A 89 -4.40 12.80 -0.53
C ASP A 89 -4.32 12.14 -1.90
N HIS A 90 -4.55 10.83 -1.99
CA HIS A 90 -4.47 10.10 -3.25
C HIS A 90 -5.84 9.62 -3.69
N ASP A 91 -6.15 9.84 -4.98
CA ASP A 91 -7.41 9.37 -5.57
C ASP A 91 -7.33 7.91 -6.02
N GLN A 92 -6.14 7.42 -6.29
CA GLN A 92 -5.92 6.07 -6.80
C GLN A 92 -4.82 5.38 -6.02
N LEU A 93 -4.92 4.06 -5.95
CA LEU A 93 -3.93 3.22 -5.30
C LEU A 93 -3.74 1.97 -6.14
N THR A 94 -2.49 1.59 -6.36
CA THR A 94 -2.15 0.36 -7.08
C THR A 94 -1.45 -0.60 -6.12
N TYR A 95 -1.74 -1.88 -6.26
CA TYR A 95 -1.12 -2.90 -5.44
C TYR A 95 -1.05 -4.22 -6.20
N PHE A 96 -0.24 -5.14 -5.69
CA PHE A 96 -0.17 -6.48 -6.26
C PHE A 96 -1.22 -7.37 -5.61
N ARG A 97 -1.88 -8.17 -6.43
CA ARG A 97 -2.83 -9.17 -5.99
C ARG A 97 -2.41 -10.53 -6.50
N GLN A 98 -2.38 -11.51 -5.60
CA GLN A 98 -2.11 -12.89 -5.97
C GLN A 98 -3.43 -13.60 -6.19
N LYS A 99 -3.60 -14.21 -7.37
CA LYS A 99 -4.78 -15.00 -7.70
C LYS A 99 -4.35 -16.18 -8.57
N GLU A 100 -4.67 -17.39 -8.12
CA GLU A 100 -4.37 -18.61 -8.86
C GLU A 100 -2.89 -18.71 -9.24
N GLN A 101 -2.00 -18.41 -8.30
CA GLN A 101 -0.56 -18.44 -8.49
C GLN A 101 -0.03 -17.37 -9.47
N ARG A 102 -0.88 -16.44 -9.86
CA ARG A 102 -0.47 -15.33 -10.71
C ARG A 102 -0.46 -14.04 -9.91
N ARG A 103 0.59 -13.25 -10.13
CA ARG A 103 0.71 -11.93 -9.52
C ARG A 103 0.21 -10.90 -10.50
N MET A 104 -0.79 -10.14 -10.09
CA MET A 104 -1.43 -9.14 -10.93
C MET A 104 -1.42 -7.79 -10.24
N CYS A 105 -1.32 -6.73 -11.02
CA CYS A 105 -1.51 -5.38 -10.51
C CYS A 105 -2.99 -5.03 -10.52
N LYS A 106 -3.46 -4.44 -9.42
CA LYS A 106 -4.82 -3.93 -9.34
C LYS A 106 -4.78 -2.46 -8.94
N ARG A 107 -5.52 -1.64 -9.67
CA ARG A 107 -5.68 -0.22 -9.36
C ARG A 107 -7.10 0.04 -8.90
N VAL A 108 -7.23 0.73 -7.77
CA VAL A 108 -8.52 1.14 -7.23
C VAL A 108 -8.57 2.65 -7.15
N SER A 109 -9.79 3.19 -7.19
CA SER A 109 -10.01 4.64 -7.20
C SER A 109 -11.08 5.01 -6.20
N ARG A 110 -11.00 6.24 -5.66
CA ARG A 110 -12.04 6.77 -4.76
C ARG A 110 -13.36 7.01 -5.49
N THR A 111 -13.32 7.16 -6.79
CA THR A 111 -14.54 7.32 -7.59
C THR A 111 -15.24 6.00 -7.87
N ASP A 112 -14.56 4.87 -7.69
CA ASP A 112 -15.15 3.56 -7.83
C ASP A 112 -15.83 3.17 -6.52
N ARG A 113 -17.16 3.20 -6.50
CA ARG A 113 -17.96 2.94 -5.31
C ARG A 113 -17.83 1.51 -4.79
N THR A 114 -17.34 0.59 -5.60
CA THR A 114 -17.15 -0.79 -5.20
C THR A 114 -15.80 -1.01 -4.53
N SER A 115 -14.89 -0.04 -4.58
CA SER A 115 -13.56 -0.18 -3.98
C SER A 115 -13.55 0.26 -2.52
N PHE A 116 -12.60 -0.27 -1.76
CA PHE A 116 -12.43 0.14 -0.36
C PHE A 116 -12.08 1.62 -0.24
N MET A 117 -11.46 2.21 -1.27
CA MET A 117 -11.07 3.62 -1.26
C MET A 117 -12.26 4.56 -1.19
N ALA A 118 -13.42 4.14 -1.66
CA ALA A 118 -14.65 4.94 -1.62
C ALA A 118 -15.47 4.72 -0.35
N ALA A 119 -15.22 3.65 0.40
CA ALA A 119 -16.08 3.23 1.51
C ALA A 119 -16.17 4.26 2.64
N GLY A 120 -15.05 4.94 2.96
CA GLY A 120 -15.06 5.95 4.01
C GLY A 120 -15.96 7.13 3.68
N ARG A 121 -15.99 7.53 2.43
CA ARG A 121 -16.85 8.60 1.97
C ARG A 121 -18.33 8.25 2.18
N ARG A 122 -18.71 7.01 1.87
CA ARG A 122 -20.08 6.54 2.09
C ARG A 122 -20.44 6.48 3.57
N GLN A 123 -19.51 6.08 4.41
CA GLN A 123 -19.72 6.05 5.84
C GLN A 123 -19.94 7.44 6.41
N LEU A 124 -19.19 8.42 5.94
CA LEU A 124 -19.35 9.81 6.34
C LEU A 124 -20.71 10.37 5.91
N GLU A 125 -21.19 10.02 4.73
CA GLU A 125 -22.49 10.44 4.23
C GLU A 125 -23.62 9.80 5.03
N ALA A 126 -23.42 8.58 5.53
CA ALA A 126 -24.42 7.87 6.30
C ALA A 126 -24.49 8.35 7.76
N ALA A 127 -23.45 8.95 8.24
CA ALA A 127 -23.38 9.46 9.58
C ALA A 127 -24.06 10.82 9.70
#